data_e08c9bf7654cd55f5ea5b4505b86b3da
#
_entry.id   e08c9bf7654cd55f5ea5b4505b86b3da
#
_cell.length_a   1.000
_cell.length_b   1.000
_cell.length_c   1.000
_cell.angle_alpha   90.00
_cell.angle_beta   90.00
_cell.angle_gamma   90.00
#
_symmetry.space_group_name_H-M   'P 1'
#
loop_
_entity.id
_entity.type
_entity.pdbx_description
1 polymer ?
#
loop_
_entity_poly.entity_id
_entity_poly.type
_entity_poly.pdbx_seq_one_letter_code
_entity_poly.pdbx_strand_id
1 'polypeptide(L)'
;MMMMLMIKLLTEKLIFSSFQPPHIDFFQEIYLITELMQSDLHKIIVSPQHLSADHIKVFLYQILRGVKYLHTSKIIHRDIKPGNLLVNSNCVLKICDFGLAR
;
A
#
# COMPACT_ATOMS: atom_id res chain seq x y z
N MET A 1 -3.52 12.00 13.11
CA MET A 1 -2.45 11.01 13.46
C MET A 1 -1.82 10.52 12.18
N MET A 2 -0.55 10.76 12.02
CA MET A 2 0.20 10.37 10.82
C MET A 2 0.80 8.99 11.08
N MET A 3 0.44 7.99 10.25
CA MET A 3 1.04 6.67 10.34
C MET A 3 2.35 6.68 9.55
N MET A 4 3.44 6.51 10.26
CA MET A 4 4.76 6.35 9.66
C MET A 4 4.93 4.90 9.24
N LEU A 5 4.86 4.64 7.95
CA LEU A 5 5.15 3.31 7.40
C LEU A 5 6.63 3.27 7.02
N MET A 6 7.41 2.49 7.75
CA MET A 6 8.80 2.24 7.40
C MET A 6 8.84 1.21 6.27
N ILE A 7 9.02 1.66 5.05
CA ILE A 7 9.26 0.78 3.91
C ILE A 7 10.75 0.86 3.55
N LYS A 8 11.42 -0.26 3.66
CA LYS A 8 12.77 -0.41 3.10
C LYS A 8 12.60 -0.50 1.59
N LEU A 9 12.60 0.63 0.91
CA LEU A 9 12.40 0.71 -0.53
C LEU A 9 13.69 0.47 -1.29
N LEU A 10 13.64 -0.46 -2.22
CA LEU A 10 14.70 -0.81 -3.15
C LEU A 10 14.66 0.02 -4.45
N THR A 11 13.88 1.10 -4.54
CA THR A 11 13.80 1.86 -5.79
C THR A 11 13.80 3.36 -5.57
N GLU A 12 14.74 4.01 -6.23
CA GLU A 12 15.00 5.44 -6.23
C GLU A 12 13.85 6.34 -6.74
N LYS A 13 12.74 5.79 -7.21
CA LYS A 13 11.71 6.55 -7.93
C LYS A 13 10.56 7.08 -7.06
N LEU A 14 10.50 6.75 -5.79
CA LEU A 14 9.44 7.22 -4.87
C LEU A 14 9.96 8.19 -3.81
N ILE A 15 11.19 8.66 -3.95
CA ILE A 15 11.73 9.67 -3.05
C ILE A 15 11.18 11.03 -3.49
N PHE A 16 10.46 11.69 -2.59
CA PHE A 16 10.09 13.08 -2.77
C PHE A 16 11.32 13.91 -3.15
N SER A 17 11.21 14.68 -4.23
CA SER A 17 12.28 15.45 -4.83
C SER A 17 12.96 16.49 -3.94
N SER A 18 12.55 16.62 -2.68
CA SER A 18 13.06 17.61 -1.73
C SER A 18 14.00 17.07 -0.66
N PHE A 19 14.23 15.76 -0.59
CA PHE A 19 15.12 15.16 0.38
C PHE A 19 16.07 14.17 -0.28
N GLN A 20 17.16 14.70 -0.86
CA GLN A 20 18.26 13.87 -1.33
C GLN A 20 19.33 13.80 -0.24
N PRO A 21 19.66 12.60 0.29
CA PRO A 21 20.82 12.46 1.16
C PRO A 21 22.10 12.72 0.36
N PRO A 22 23.14 13.27 1.02
CA PRO A 22 24.37 13.66 0.34
C PRO A 22 25.13 12.49 -0.29
N HIS A 23 24.90 11.25 0.17
CA HIS A 23 25.52 10.02 -0.36
C HIS A 23 24.66 8.81 -0.11
N ILE A 24 24.62 7.88 -1.08
CA ILE A 24 23.85 6.62 -0.99
C ILE A 24 24.34 5.71 0.15
N ASP A 25 25.62 5.78 0.48
CA ASP A 25 26.26 4.97 1.52
C ASP A 25 25.88 5.41 2.95
N PHE A 26 25.28 6.59 3.11
CA PHE A 26 24.79 7.10 4.40
C PHE A 26 23.34 6.75 4.69
N PHE A 27 22.68 6.00 3.80
CA PHE A 27 21.30 5.57 4.01
C PHE A 27 21.22 4.46 5.05
N GLN A 28 20.75 4.78 6.25
CA GLN A 28 20.41 3.78 7.27
C GLN A 28 18.89 3.61 7.40
N GLU A 29 18.11 4.66 7.15
CA GLU A 29 16.66 4.67 7.30
C GLU A 29 16.00 5.57 6.23
N ILE A 30 14.85 5.11 5.72
CA ILE A 30 13.99 5.89 4.83
C ILE A 30 12.64 6.03 5.47
N TYR A 31 12.16 7.26 5.57
CA TYR A 31 10.83 7.58 6.06
C TYR A 31 9.92 7.87 4.87
N LEU A 32 8.89 7.03 4.70
CA LEU A 32 7.87 7.23 3.69
C LEU A 32 6.62 7.81 4.35
N ILE A 33 6.26 9.01 3.93
CA ILE A 33 5.05 9.69 4.40
C ILE A 33 3.97 9.50 3.34
N THR A 34 2.86 8.85 3.71
CA THR A 34 1.72 8.62 2.85
C THR A 34 0.46 9.15 3.49
N GLU A 35 -0.63 9.21 2.74
CA GLU A 35 -1.93 9.51 3.32
C GLU A 35 -2.33 8.46 4.37
N LEU A 36 -3.04 8.90 5.39
CA LEU A 36 -3.58 8.00 6.41
C LEU A 36 -4.90 7.41 5.91
N MET A 37 -4.92 6.09 5.77
CA MET A 37 -6.15 5.35 5.47
C MET A 37 -6.88 4.97 6.77
N GLN A 38 -8.20 4.87 6.71
CA GLN A 38 -9.03 4.67 7.91
C GLN A 38 -8.94 3.26 8.47
N SER A 39 -8.80 2.25 7.62
CA SER A 39 -8.81 0.84 8.03
C SER A 39 -8.08 -0.03 7.01
N ASP A 40 -8.09 -1.32 7.24
CA ASP A 40 -7.66 -2.32 6.27
C ASP A 40 -8.77 -3.37 6.05
N LEU A 41 -8.65 -4.13 4.99
CA LEU A 41 -9.67 -5.10 4.60
C LEU A 41 -9.79 -6.25 5.61
N HIS A 42 -8.72 -6.60 6.33
CA HIS A 42 -8.78 -7.60 7.39
C HIS A 42 -9.72 -7.17 8.51
N LYS A 43 -9.58 -5.94 9.00
CA LYS A 43 -10.45 -5.39 10.05
C LYS A 43 -11.92 -5.36 9.61
N ILE A 44 -12.17 -5.06 8.34
CA ILE A 44 -13.52 -5.05 7.78
C ILE A 44 -14.10 -6.46 7.70
N ILE A 45 -13.34 -7.46 7.26
CA ILE A 45 -13.78 -8.85 7.14
C ILE A 45 -14.15 -9.45 8.52
N VAL A 46 -13.36 -9.17 9.55
CA VAL A 46 -13.61 -9.68 10.91
C VAL A 46 -14.63 -8.85 11.69
N SER A 47 -15.01 -7.70 11.18
CA SER A 47 -16.07 -6.86 11.75
C SER A 47 -17.42 -7.54 11.62
N PRO A 48 -18.37 -7.30 12.58
CA PRO A 48 -19.73 -7.84 12.47
C PRO A 48 -20.54 -7.24 11.30
N GLN A 49 -20.06 -6.23 10.65
CA GLN A 49 -20.72 -5.64 9.46
C GLN A 49 -20.51 -6.55 8.24
N HIS A 50 -21.61 -6.84 7.55
CA HIS A 50 -21.55 -7.60 6.31
C HIS A 50 -21.19 -6.70 5.12
N LEU A 51 -20.19 -7.10 4.35
CA LEU A 51 -19.91 -6.51 3.05
C LEU A 51 -20.99 -6.95 2.06
N SER A 52 -21.59 -6.00 1.35
CA SER A 52 -22.49 -6.34 0.24
C SER A 52 -21.69 -6.88 -0.95
N ALA A 53 -22.37 -7.58 -1.85
CA ALA A 53 -21.77 -8.04 -3.10
C ALA A 53 -21.15 -6.88 -3.91
N ASP A 54 -21.75 -5.71 -3.87
CA ASP A 54 -21.25 -4.54 -4.57
C ASP A 54 -19.95 -3.99 -3.94
N HIS A 55 -19.84 -3.99 -2.63
CA HIS A 55 -18.59 -3.66 -1.95
C HIS A 55 -17.46 -4.63 -2.35
N ILE A 56 -17.74 -5.92 -2.37
CA ILE A 56 -16.76 -6.95 -2.77
C ILE A 56 -16.30 -6.72 -4.21
N LYS A 57 -17.22 -6.45 -5.13
CA LYS A 57 -16.90 -6.16 -6.54
C LYS A 57 -16.00 -4.92 -6.68
N VAL A 58 -16.34 -3.84 -5.98
CA VAL A 58 -15.57 -2.59 -6.02
C VAL A 58 -14.16 -2.79 -5.49
N PHE A 59 -13.99 -3.50 -4.38
CA PHE A 59 -12.67 -3.80 -3.84
C PHE A 59 -11.87 -4.71 -4.75
N LEU A 60 -12.46 -5.80 -5.24
CA LEU A 60 -11.79 -6.72 -6.15
C LEU A 60 -11.32 -6.02 -7.43
N TYR A 61 -12.16 -5.17 -8.00
CA TYR A 61 -11.79 -4.38 -9.18
C TYR A 61 -10.56 -3.50 -8.93
N GLN A 62 -10.51 -2.81 -7.80
CA GLN A 62 -9.38 -1.96 -7.44
C GLN A 62 -8.10 -2.77 -7.20
N ILE A 63 -8.22 -3.94 -6.53
CA ILE A 63 -7.08 -4.85 -6.32
C ILE A 63 -6.51 -5.30 -7.67
N LEU A 64 -7.35 -5.76 -8.57
CA LEU A 64 -6.92 -6.23 -9.90
C LEU A 64 -6.28 -5.11 -10.72
N ARG A 65 -6.82 -3.90 -10.68
CA ARG A 65 -6.20 -2.74 -11.33
C ARG A 65 -4.83 -2.41 -10.74
N GLY A 66 -4.73 -2.38 -9.43
CA GLY A 66 -3.47 -2.11 -8.74
C GLY A 66 -2.40 -3.15 -9.05
N VAL A 67 -2.75 -4.43 -8.98
CA VAL A 67 -1.84 -5.54 -9.32
C VAL A 67 -1.42 -5.49 -10.78
N LYS A 68 -2.34 -5.20 -11.69
CA LYS A 68 -2.01 -5.01 -13.11
C LYS A 68 -0.98 -3.90 -13.32
N TYR A 69 -1.17 -2.77 -12.65
CA TYR A 69 -0.21 -1.66 -12.70
C TYR A 69 1.18 -2.10 -12.21
N LEU A 70 1.26 -2.78 -11.07
CA LEU A 70 2.52 -3.29 -10.54
C LEU A 70 3.19 -4.25 -11.52
N HIS A 71 2.47 -5.22 -12.04
CA HIS A 71 3.01 -6.22 -12.98
C HIS A 71 3.47 -5.57 -14.30
N THR A 72 2.74 -4.58 -14.80
CA THR A 72 3.15 -3.81 -15.97
C THR A 72 4.48 -3.06 -15.72
N SER A 73 4.69 -2.62 -14.49
CA SER A 73 5.94 -1.99 -14.04
C SER A 73 7.02 -3.00 -13.64
N LYS A 74 6.82 -4.30 -13.93
CA LYS A 74 7.75 -5.38 -13.56
C LYS A 74 7.97 -5.53 -12.05
N ILE A 75 6.95 -5.19 -11.26
CA ILE A 75 6.97 -5.33 -9.80
C ILE A 75 6.01 -6.45 -9.41
N ILE A 76 6.49 -7.41 -8.65
CA ILE A 76 5.68 -8.46 -8.03
C ILE A 76 5.62 -8.16 -6.52
N HIS A 77 4.43 -7.94 -6.00
CA HIS A 77 4.23 -7.53 -4.60
C HIS A 77 4.64 -8.62 -3.61
N ARG A 78 4.23 -9.84 -3.83
CA ARG A 78 4.52 -11.08 -3.09
C ARG A 78 3.93 -11.21 -1.68
N ASP A 79 3.11 -10.24 -1.24
CA ASP A 79 2.45 -10.30 0.07
C ASP A 79 1.05 -9.66 0.03
N ILE A 80 0.27 -9.97 -1.02
CA ILE A 80 -1.12 -9.51 -1.12
C ILE A 80 -1.96 -10.30 -0.13
N LYS A 81 -2.50 -9.61 0.85
CA LYS A 81 -3.39 -10.16 1.88
C LYS A 81 -4.29 -9.04 2.43
N PRO A 82 -5.43 -9.36 3.08
CA PRO A 82 -6.37 -8.34 3.56
C PRO A 82 -5.75 -7.26 4.44
N GLY A 83 -4.76 -7.61 5.29
CA GLY A 83 -4.07 -6.64 6.15
C GLY A 83 -3.20 -5.63 5.38
N ASN A 84 -2.83 -5.93 4.14
CA ASN A 84 -2.04 -5.07 3.25
C ASN A 84 -2.90 -4.36 2.20
N LEU A 85 -4.22 -4.37 2.37
CA LEU A 85 -5.20 -3.68 1.53
C LEU A 85 -5.91 -2.63 2.39
N LEU A 86 -5.43 -1.40 2.31
CA LEU A 86 -5.97 -0.28 3.09
C LEU A 86 -7.24 0.27 2.44
N VAL A 87 -8.20 0.64 3.25
CA VAL A 87 -9.51 1.10 2.77
C VAL A 87 -10.01 2.32 3.52
N ASN A 88 -10.81 3.13 2.83
CA ASN A 88 -11.52 4.26 3.39
C ASN A 88 -13.03 4.04 3.35
N SER A 89 -13.77 4.86 4.10
CA SER A 89 -15.24 4.80 4.17
C SER A 89 -15.94 5.06 2.83
N ASN A 90 -15.28 5.71 1.89
CA ASN A 90 -15.74 5.91 0.51
C ASN A 90 -15.39 4.74 -0.44
N CYS A 91 -15.00 3.58 0.10
CA CYS A 91 -14.61 2.38 -0.63
C CYS A 91 -13.39 2.53 -1.54
N VAL A 92 -12.55 3.52 -1.32
CA VAL A 92 -11.23 3.60 -1.97
C VAL A 92 -10.29 2.60 -1.31
N LEU A 93 -9.62 1.79 -2.13
CA LEU A 93 -8.66 0.77 -1.68
C LEU A 93 -7.25 1.09 -2.19
N LYS A 94 -6.26 0.89 -1.34
CA LYS A 94 -4.83 1.04 -1.67
C LYS A 94 -4.04 -0.17 -1.21
N ILE A 95 -3.16 -0.65 -2.09
CA ILE A 95 -2.22 -1.73 -1.78
C ILE A 95 -1.03 -1.11 -1.03
N CYS A 96 -0.64 -1.72 0.08
CA CYS A 96 0.51 -1.26 0.87
C CYS A 96 1.46 -2.42 1.19
N ASP A 97 2.55 -2.09 1.89
CA ASP A 97 3.59 -3.00 2.35
C ASP A 97 4.31 -3.72 1.20
N PHE A 98 5.20 -3.00 0.55
CA PHE A 98 6.07 -3.50 -0.51
C PHE A 98 7.38 -4.11 0.01
N GLY A 99 7.45 -4.45 1.29
CA GLY A 99 8.67 -4.97 1.94
C GLY A 99 9.20 -6.28 1.34
N LEU A 100 8.35 -7.08 0.71
CA LEU A 100 8.69 -8.32 0.02
C LEU A 100 8.71 -8.19 -1.51
N ALA A 101 8.46 -7.01 -2.06
CA ALA A 101 8.36 -6.82 -3.50
C ALA A 101 9.69 -7.10 -4.22
N ARG A 102 9.58 -7.59 -5.46
CA ARG A 102 10.70 -7.84 -6.36
C ARG A 102 10.38 -7.35 -7.77
#